data_f279ec4047e9151c1c889882f7cf06c2
#
_entry.id   f279ec4047e9151c1c889882f7cf06c2
#
_cell.length_a   1.000
_cell.length_b   1.000
_cell.length_c   1.000
_cell.angle_alpha   90.00
_cell.angle_beta   90.00
_cell.angle_gamma   90.00
#
_symmetry.space_group_name_H-M   'P 1'
#
loop_
_entity.id
_entity.type
_entity.pdbx_description
1 polymer ?
#
loop_
_entity_poly.entity_id
_entity_poly.type
_entity_poly.pdbx_seq_one_letter_code
_entity_poly.pdbx_strand_id
1 'polypeptide(L)'
;MLDWLTFNTPNNFLTVDVHSHLLPGIDDGVKSVEESLEIIQEFSALGFKKLITTPHIIKNYYPNTPKIIAQKLKELKAEIQKKNIPIELEAGAEYFVDEHFMKELEEGTALCSFGNNFVLIETGFMNKPIFLNDVIFKLQSDGYKVVLAHPERYIYLQEDYNEVHALLSSGVHLQVNALSFTGYYSKSAKKLAEYLIQHEMVNFLGSDIHNKKQLLKYKKAIKSSGFQKAGQLSLLNSAL
;
A
#
# COMPACT_ATOMS: atom_id res chain seq x y z
N MET A 1 -26.13 -13.91 -33.16
CA MET A 1 -26.33 -14.37 -31.77
C MET A 1 -24.97 -14.74 -31.20
N LEU A 2 -24.35 -13.82 -30.49
CA LEU A 2 -23.03 -13.98 -29.91
C LEU A 2 -23.14 -13.57 -28.42
N ASP A 3 -23.65 -14.52 -27.62
CA ASP A 3 -23.91 -14.36 -26.18
C ASP A 3 -22.87 -15.08 -25.32
N TRP A 4 -21.57 -14.78 -25.53
CA TRP A 4 -20.53 -15.41 -24.67
C TRP A 4 -19.47 -14.46 -24.14
N LEU A 5 -19.77 -13.18 -24.05
CA LEU A 5 -18.87 -12.18 -23.45
C LEU A 5 -19.44 -11.53 -22.18
N THR A 6 -20.10 -12.30 -21.32
CA THR A 6 -20.10 -11.94 -19.90
C THR A 6 -18.78 -12.42 -19.32
N PHE A 7 -17.73 -11.62 -19.47
CA PHE A 7 -16.60 -11.73 -18.55
C PHE A 7 -17.19 -11.54 -17.16
N ASN A 8 -17.24 -12.64 -16.39
CA ASN A 8 -17.40 -12.58 -14.94
C ASN A 8 -16.28 -11.69 -14.45
N THR A 9 -16.53 -10.39 -14.30
CA THR A 9 -15.66 -9.50 -13.55
C THR A 9 -15.49 -10.17 -12.20
N PRO A 10 -14.28 -10.48 -11.77
CA PRO A 10 -14.10 -11.03 -10.44
C PRO A 10 -14.80 -10.05 -9.47
N ASN A 11 -15.46 -10.58 -8.45
CA ASN A 11 -16.10 -9.78 -7.39
C ASN A 11 -15.02 -9.00 -6.63
N ASN A 12 -14.40 -8.06 -7.32
CA ASN A 12 -13.47 -7.12 -6.72
C ASN A 12 -14.31 -5.96 -6.15
N PHE A 13 -14.39 -5.91 -4.84
CA PHE A 13 -15.10 -4.84 -4.13
C PHE A 13 -14.22 -3.58 -3.99
N LEU A 14 -12.90 -3.70 -4.20
CA LEU A 14 -11.98 -2.56 -4.14
C LEU A 14 -12.01 -1.77 -5.44
N THR A 15 -12.18 -0.47 -5.33
CA THR A 15 -12.08 0.48 -6.45
C THR A 15 -10.84 1.36 -6.36
N VAL A 16 -10.19 1.39 -5.19
CA VAL A 16 -8.97 2.15 -4.91
C VAL A 16 -7.91 1.22 -4.32
N ASP A 17 -6.72 1.20 -4.93
CA ASP A 17 -5.51 0.60 -4.36
C ASP A 17 -4.70 1.68 -3.66
N VAL A 18 -4.20 1.41 -2.46
CA VAL A 18 -3.53 2.43 -1.63
C VAL A 18 -2.04 2.19 -1.44
N HIS A 19 -1.51 1.11 -2.02
CA HIS A 19 -0.10 0.74 -1.86
C HIS A 19 0.40 0.01 -3.09
N SER A 20 1.30 0.62 -3.83
CA SER A 20 1.93 0.05 -5.03
C SER A 20 3.20 0.81 -5.42
N HIS A 21 4.08 0.18 -6.24
CA HIS A 21 5.37 0.72 -6.68
C HIS A 21 5.38 0.87 -8.20
N LEU A 22 4.54 1.80 -8.71
CA LEU A 22 4.27 1.96 -10.14
C LEU A 22 5.03 3.13 -10.79
N LEU A 23 5.82 3.91 -10.04
CA LEU A 23 6.66 4.97 -10.61
C LEU A 23 7.98 4.37 -11.11
N PRO A 24 8.27 4.44 -12.43
CA PRO A 24 9.36 3.67 -13.03
C PRO A 24 10.74 4.07 -12.55
N GLY A 25 11.53 3.08 -12.11
CA GLY A 25 12.97 3.20 -11.91
C GLY A 25 13.42 4.03 -10.71
N ILE A 26 12.55 4.29 -9.74
CA ILE A 26 12.91 5.08 -8.54
C ILE A 26 13.06 4.22 -7.27
N ASP A 27 12.59 2.98 -7.31
CA ASP A 27 12.73 1.99 -6.23
C ASP A 27 12.85 0.57 -6.79
N ASP A 28 12.52 -0.46 -6.01
CA ASP A 28 12.50 -1.87 -6.45
C ASP A 28 11.22 -2.27 -7.19
N GLY A 29 10.29 -1.35 -7.39
CA GLY A 29 9.10 -1.52 -8.21
C GLY A 29 9.39 -1.65 -9.71
N VAL A 30 8.44 -1.23 -10.53
CA VAL A 30 8.52 -1.31 -12.01
C VAL A 30 9.74 -0.59 -12.56
N LYS A 31 10.31 -1.12 -13.64
CA LYS A 31 11.56 -0.58 -14.21
C LYS A 31 11.33 0.34 -15.42
N SER A 32 10.19 0.24 -16.07
CA SER A 32 9.87 1.04 -17.25
C SER A 32 8.42 1.56 -17.23
N VAL A 33 8.20 2.60 -18.04
CA VAL A 33 6.86 3.18 -18.23
C VAL A 33 5.91 2.14 -18.86
N GLU A 34 6.42 1.32 -19.76
CA GLU A 34 5.63 0.28 -20.44
C GLU A 34 5.12 -0.75 -19.44
N GLU A 35 5.98 -1.24 -18.54
CA GLU A 35 5.59 -2.19 -17.49
C GLU A 35 4.54 -1.57 -16.56
N SER A 36 4.74 -0.30 -16.17
CA SER A 36 3.78 0.43 -15.35
C SER A 36 2.41 0.52 -16.03
N LEU A 37 2.37 0.95 -17.29
CA LEU A 37 1.12 1.10 -18.06
C LEU A 37 0.38 -0.23 -18.21
N GLU A 38 1.10 -1.33 -18.46
CA GLU A 38 0.50 -2.65 -18.56
C GLU A 38 -0.14 -3.08 -17.22
N ILE A 39 0.54 -2.84 -16.09
CA ILE A 39 -0.02 -3.13 -14.76
C ILE A 39 -1.24 -2.26 -14.50
N ILE A 40 -1.17 -0.96 -14.76
CA ILE A 40 -2.27 -0.01 -14.57
C ILE A 40 -3.48 -0.38 -15.42
N GLN A 41 -3.27 -0.79 -16.69
CA GLN A 41 -4.34 -1.24 -17.55
C GLN A 41 -5.04 -2.49 -17.02
N GLU A 42 -4.28 -3.41 -16.43
CA GLU A 42 -4.83 -4.62 -15.81
C GLU A 42 -5.63 -4.30 -14.53
N PHE A 43 -5.18 -3.34 -13.72
CA PHE A 43 -5.97 -2.85 -12.57
C PHE A 43 -7.28 -2.21 -13.03
N SER A 44 -7.23 -1.41 -14.11
CA SER A 44 -8.44 -0.83 -14.72
C SER A 44 -9.41 -1.94 -15.17
N ALA A 45 -8.91 -3.00 -15.81
CA ALA A 45 -9.71 -4.16 -16.21
C ALA A 45 -10.28 -4.95 -15.02
N LEU A 46 -9.63 -4.90 -13.84
CA LEU A 46 -10.14 -5.48 -12.59
C LEU A 46 -11.19 -4.60 -11.90
N GLY A 47 -11.51 -3.42 -12.44
CA GLY A 47 -12.53 -2.51 -11.91
C GLY A 47 -12.01 -1.40 -11.00
N PHE A 48 -10.69 -1.30 -10.81
CA PHE A 48 -10.12 -0.18 -10.07
C PHE A 48 -10.35 1.14 -10.81
N LYS A 49 -10.61 2.20 -10.05
CA LYS A 49 -10.80 3.57 -10.54
C LYS A 49 -9.63 4.48 -10.19
N LYS A 50 -8.94 4.15 -9.09
CA LYS A 50 -7.81 4.92 -8.60
C LYS A 50 -6.72 4.01 -8.06
N LEU A 51 -5.47 4.38 -8.34
CA LEU A 51 -4.29 3.77 -7.74
C LEU A 51 -3.49 4.84 -7.02
N ILE A 52 -3.09 4.55 -5.80
CA ILE A 52 -2.17 5.37 -5.03
C ILE A 52 -0.84 4.62 -5.01
N THR A 53 0.15 5.17 -5.71
CA THR A 53 1.50 4.60 -5.72
C THR A 53 2.33 5.21 -4.62
N THR A 54 3.08 4.39 -3.88
CA THR A 54 3.78 4.76 -2.66
C THR A 54 5.24 4.29 -2.71
N PRO A 55 6.06 4.85 -3.63
CA PRO A 55 7.45 4.42 -3.75
C PRO A 55 8.19 4.61 -2.44
N HIS A 56 9.16 3.75 -2.20
CA HIS A 56 9.99 3.83 -1.00
C HIS A 56 10.77 5.14 -0.92
N ILE A 57 10.85 5.69 0.31
CA ILE A 57 11.85 6.68 0.72
C ILE A 57 12.72 6.06 1.80
N ILE A 58 13.93 5.62 1.41
CA ILE A 58 14.93 5.00 2.28
C ILE A 58 16.28 5.62 1.95
N LYS A 59 16.86 6.41 2.84
CA LYS A 59 18.01 7.27 2.56
C LYS A 59 19.13 6.62 1.77
N ASN A 60 19.56 5.42 2.18
CA ASN A 60 20.75 4.76 1.63
C ASN A 60 20.44 3.77 0.49
N TYR A 61 19.14 3.51 0.21
CA TYR A 61 18.71 2.55 -0.81
C TYR A 61 17.89 3.22 -1.90
N TYR A 62 16.88 3.98 -1.51
CA TYR A 62 15.96 4.69 -2.40
C TYR A 62 15.82 6.14 -1.92
N PRO A 63 16.81 7.00 -2.21
CA PRO A 63 16.87 8.38 -1.72
C PRO A 63 15.89 9.28 -2.48
N ASN A 64 14.65 8.82 -2.60
CA ASN A 64 13.59 9.57 -3.22
C ASN A 64 13.22 10.80 -2.38
N THR A 65 12.64 11.78 -3.03
CA THR A 65 12.11 12.98 -2.39
C THR A 65 10.71 13.25 -2.92
N PRO A 66 9.87 14.04 -2.21
CA PRO A 66 8.56 14.44 -2.72
C PRO A 66 8.64 15.07 -4.12
N LYS A 67 9.73 15.79 -4.42
CA LYS A 67 9.96 16.41 -5.74
C LYS A 67 10.19 15.37 -6.85
N ILE A 68 11.00 14.35 -6.58
CA ILE A 68 11.26 13.25 -7.53
C ILE A 68 9.96 12.49 -7.79
N ILE A 69 9.22 12.15 -6.73
CA ILE A 69 7.93 11.44 -6.81
C ILE A 69 6.92 12.25 -7.64
N ALA A 70 6.77 13.55 -7.36
CA ALA A 70 5.86 14.43 -8.09
C ALA A 70 6.21 14.52 -9.58
N GLN A 71 7.51 14.60 -9.92
CA GLN A 71 7.97 14.62 -11.31
C GLN A 71 7.63 13.32 -12.02
N LYS A 72 7.93 12.16 -11.42
CA LYS A 72 7.64 10.84 -11.98
C LYS A 72 6.14 10.58 -12.12
N LEU A 73 5.36 11.00 -11.14
CA LEU A 73 3.90 10.94 -11.20
C LEU A 73 3.36 11.75 -12.40
N LYS A 74 3.87 12.96 -12.61
CA LYS A 74 3.46 13.81 -13.74
C LYS A 74 3.77 13.15 -15.08
N GLU A 75 4.97 12.55 -15.22
CA GLU A 75 5.39 11.83 -16.43
C GLU A 75 4.46 10.65 -16.70
N LEU A 76 4.20 9.80 -15.69
CA LEU A 76 3.36 8.62 -15.85
C LEU A 76 1.89 8.98 -16.12
N LYS A 77 1.34 10.01 -15.46
CA LYS A 77 -0.02 10.52 -15.75
C LYS A 77 -0.19 10.94 -17.21
N ALA A 78 0.80 11.59 -17.80
CA ALA A 78 0.76 11.98 -19.21
C ALA A 78 0.69 10.75 -20.14
N GLU A 79 1.40 9.68 -19.82
CA GLU A 79 1.37 8.44 -20.60
C GLU A 79 0.03 7.67 -20.42
N ILE A 80 -0.52 7.64 -19.20
CA ILE A 80 -1.88 7.09 -18.93
C ILE A 80 -2.92 7.82 -19.79
N GLN A 81 -2.85 9.15 -19.84
CA GLN A 81 -3.77 9.96 -20.65
C GLN A 81 -3.62 9.67 -22.15
N LYS A 82 -2.38 9.60 -22.67
CA LYS A 82 -2.13 9.25 -24.09
C LYS A 82 -2.69 7.88 -24.47
N LYS A 83 -2.67 6.94 -23.52
CA LYS A 83 -3.21 5.57 -23.73
C LYS A 83 -4.71 5.47 -23.47
N ASN A 84 -5.37 6.57 -23.05
CA ASN A 84 -6.78 6.60 -22.67
C ASN A 84 -7.16 5.52 -21.63
N ILE A 85 -6.28 5.26 -20.65
CA ILE A 85 -6.59 4.30 -19.59
C ILE A 85 -7.48 5.01 -18.56
N PRO A 86 -8.72 4.52 -18.28
CA PRO A 86 -9.69 5.21 -17.43
C PRO A 86 -9.40 4.95 -15.94
N ILE A 87 -8.26 5.43 -15.45
CA ILE A 87 -7.83 5.26 -14.08
C ILE A 87 -7.16 6.55 -13.56
N GLU A 88 -7.48 6.92 -12.34
CA GLU A 88 -6.79 8.00 -11.64
C GLU A 88 -5.51 7.44 -11.00
N LEU A 89 -4.42 8.18 -11.10
CA LEU A 89 -3.18 7.86 -10.38
C LEU A 89 -2.85 9.00 -9.42
N GLU A 90 -2.63 8.67 -8.15
CA GLU A 90 -2.12 9.56 -7.11
C GLU A 90 -0.80 8.98 -6.59
N ALA A 91 0.02 9.80 -5.92
CA ALA A 91 1.20 9.30 -5.22
C ALA A 91 1.26 9.80 -3.80
N GLY A 92 1.62 8.88 -2.91
CA GLY A 92 2.21 9.14 -1.61
C GLY A 92 3.65 8.66 -1.61
N ALA A 93 4.17 8.32 -0.43
CA ALA A 93 5.42 7.60 -0.28
C ALA A 93 5.30 6.59 0.86
N GLU A 94 6.05 5.49 0.76
CA GLU A 94 6.28 4.56 1.85
C GLU A 94 7.60 4.93 2.53
N TYR A 95 7.49 5.51 3.73
CA TYR A 95 8.63 5.98 4.51
C TYR A 95 9.16 4.88 5.39
N PHE A 96 10.43 4.53 5.22
CA PHE A 96 11.10 3.61 6.14
C PHE A 96 11.42 4.31 7.45
N VAL A 97 10.96 3.75 8.56
CA VAL A 97 11.17 4.28 9.92
C VAL A 97 12.60 4.00 10.37
N ASP A 98 13.48 4.98 10.15
CA ASP A 98 14.86 4.99 10.59
C ASP A 98 15.25 6.34 11.24
N GLU A 99 16.47 6.45 11.71
CA GLU A 99 17.01 7.67 12.33
C GLU A 99 16.96 8.88 11.39
N HIS A 100 17.08 8.63 10.08
CA HIS A 100 17.01 9.70 9.10
C HIS A 100 15.60 10.25 8.97
N PHE A 101 14.61 9.38 8.88
CA PHE A 101 13.21 9.80 8.82
C PHE A 101 12.80 10.57 10.08
N MET A 102 13.24 10.10 11.26
CA MET A 102 13.00 10.84 12.50
C MET A 102 13.59 12.25 12.45
N LYS A 103 14.82 12.39 11.91
CA LYS A 103 15.45 13.71 11.74
C LYS A 103 14.68 14.59 10.75
N GLU A 104 14.21 14.07 9.63
CA GLU A 104 13.37 14.82 8.69
C GLU A 104 12.08 15.35 9.34
N LEU A 105 11.46 14.55 10.21
CA LEU A 105 10.30 14.97 10.98
C LEU A 105 10.64 16.09 11.99
N GLU A 106 11.77 16.01 12.67
CA GLU A 106 12.24 17.05 13.59
C GLU A 106 12.53 18.37 12.86
N GLU A 107 13.08 18.30 11.65
CA GLU A 107 13.36 19.45 10.78
C GLU A 107 12.09 20.05 10.12
N GLY A 108 10.92 19.40 10.30
CA GLY A 108 9.65 19.85 9.72
C GLY A 108 9.58 19.70 8.21
N THR A 109 10.28 18.70 7.66
CA THR A 109 10.26 18.40 6.22
C THR A 109 8.84 18.01 5.79
N ALA A 110 8.32 18.65 4.74
CA ALA A 110 7.02 18.31 4.19
C ALA A 110 7.02 16.92 3.56
N LEU A 111 6.07 16.08 3.96
CA LEU A 111 5.97 14.70 3.51
C LEU A 111 5.08 14.54 2.28
N CYS A 112 5.34 13.48 1.52
CA CYS A 112 4.50 13.02 0.42
C CYS A 112 3.35 12.16 0.99
N SER A 113 2.29 12.82 1.46
CA SER A 113 1.06 12.18 1.94
C SER A 113 0.11 11.91 0.78
N PHE A 114 -0.89 11.04 1.00
CA PHE A 114 -1.94 10.76 0.03
C PHE A 114 -3.33 10.97 0.65
N GLY A 115 -4.33 11.06 -0.21
CA GLY A 115 -5.71 11.27 0.20
C GLY A 115 -5.85 12.43 1.19
N ASN A 116 -6.44 12.17 2.34
CA ASN A 116 -6.68 13.18 3.36
C ASN A 116 -5.59 13.14 4.46
N ASN A 117 -4.34 13.49 4.10
CA ASN A 117 -3.15 13.52 4.95
C ASN A 117 -2.71 12.16 5.54
N PHE A 118 -2.92 11.08 4.82
CA PHE A 118 -2.36 9.79 5.20
C PHE A 118 -0.88 9.71 4.82
N VAL A 119 -0.06 9.21 5.74
CA VAL A 119 1.36 8.89 5.53
C VAL A 119 1.56 7.42 5.77
N LEU A 120 2.07 6.70 4.76
CA LEU A 120 2.41 5.29 4.86
C LEU A 120 3.81 5.16 5.39
N ILE A 121 3.96 4.37 6.45
CA ILE A 121 5.26 4.05 7.06
C ILE A 121 5.49 2.55 7.05
N GLU A 122 6.75 2.14 6.89
CA GLU A 122 7.19 0.76 7.07
C GLU A 122 8.37 0.67 8.04
N THR A 123 8.60 -0.52 8.60
CA THR A 123 9.71 -0.81 9.52
C THR A 123 10.54 -1.99 9.03
N GLY A 124 11.65 -2.25 9.70
CA GLY A 124 12.37 -3.51 9.53
C GLY A 124 11.50 -4.70 9.94
N PHE A 125 11.63 -5.84 9.21
CA PHE A 125 10.74 -6.99 9.42
C PHE A 125 10.99 -7.75 10.72
N MET A 126 12.21 -7.71 11.25
CA MET A 126 12.62 -8.56 12.39
C MET A 126 12.25 -7.93 13.73
N ASN A 127 12.60 -6.68 13.94
CA ASN A 127 12.49 -6.01 15.22
C ASN A 127 11.73 -4.69 15.12
N LYS A 128 10.95 -4.40 16.15
CA LYS A 128 10.30 -3.09 16.31
C LYS A 128 11.37 -2.00 16.50
N PRO A 129 11.37 -0.91 15.70
CA PRO A 129 12.24 0.23 15.94
C PRO A 129 11.98 0.84 17.32
N ILE A 130 13.04 1.18 18.03
CA ILE A 130 12.95 1.73 19.41
C ILE A 130 12.11 3.03 19.42
N PHE A 131 12.29 3.86 18.40
CA PHE A 131 11.63 5.17 18.27
C PHE A 131 10.33 5.15 17.42
N LEU A 132 9.76 3.97 17.15
CA LEU A 132 8.52 3.89 16.35
C LEU A 132 7.38 4.73 16.97
N ASN A 133 7.24 4.67 18.29
CA ASN A 133 6.20 5.42 18.99
C ASN A 133 6.43 6.95 18.90
N ASP A 134 7.69 7.40 18.94
CA ASP A 134 8.05 8.82 18.82
C ASP A 134 7.75 9.32 17.39
N VAL A 135 8.05 8.52 16.36
CA VAL A 135 7.69 8.81 14.96
C VAL A 135 6.17 8.93 14.80
N ILE A 136 5.40 7.97 15.33
CA ILE A 136 3.94 8.00 15.29
C ILE A 136 3.41 9.26 15.95
N PHE A 137 3.87 9.56 17.17
CA PHE A 137 3.45 10.74 17.91
C PHE A 137 3.77 12.04 17.15
N LYS A 138 4.98 12.14 16.59
CA LYS A 138 5.41 13.33 15.83
C LYS A 138 4.55 13.52 14.57
N LEU A 139 4.34 12.47 13.79
CA LEU A 139 3.48 12.51 12.61
C LEU A 139 2.06 12.98 12.95
N GLN A 140 1.46 12.43 14.01
CA GLN A 140 0.11 12.81 14.44
C GLN A 140 0.07 14.26 14.95
N SER A 141 1.11 14.71 15.66
CA SER A 141 1.24 16.10 16.15
C SER A 141 1.36 17.11 15.00
N ASP A 142 1.95 16.68 13.88
CA ASP A 142 2.06 17.49 12.65
C ASP A 142 0.80 17.40 11.76
N GLY A 143 -0.27 16.71 12.22
CA GLY A 143 -1.56 16.62 11.55
C GLY A 143 -1.66 15.51 10.50
N TYR A 144 -0.71 14.59 10.45
CA TYR A 144 -0.77 13.41 9.58
C TYR A 144 -1.55 12.26 10.22
N LYS A 145 -2.19 11.46 9.38
CA LYS A 145 -2.81 10.19 9.76
C LYS A 145 -1.85 9.06 9.41
N VAL A 146 -1.37 8.37 10.42
CA VAL A 146 -0.35 7.32 10.23
C VAL A 146 -0.99 6.03 9.74
N VAL A 147 -0.44 5.47 8.67
CA VAL A 147 -0.78 4.14 8.14
C VAL A 147 0.46 3.26 8.22
N LEU A 148 0.39 2.15 8.96
CA LEU A 148 1.45 1.15 8.98
C LEU A 148 1.23 0.18 7.82
N ALA A 149 2.19 0.12 6.91
CA ALA A 149 2.20 -0.79 5.78
C ALA A 149 2.33 -2.24 6.27
N HIS A 150 1.57 -3.13 5.67
CA HIS A 150 1.67 -4.59 5.77
C HIS A 150 2.12 -5.13 7.16
N PRO A 151 1.41 -4.76 8.27
CA PRO A 151 1.77 -5.18 9.63
C PRO A 151 1.91 -6.69 9.78
N GLU A 152 1.21 -7.44 8.96
CA GLU A 152 1.26 -8.90 8.96
C GLU A 152 2.60 -9.47 8.52
N ARG A 153 3.48 -8.67 7.90
CA ARG A 153 4.82 -9.10 7.46
C ARG A 153 5.87 -8.96 8.55
N TYR A 154 5.62 -8.20 9.62
CA TYR A 154 6.58 -7.97 10.69
C TYR A 154 6.58 -9.12 11.71
N ILE A 155 7.75 -9.72 11.93
CA ILE A 155 7.90 -10.87 12.83
C ILE A 155 7.54 -10.50 14.25
N TYR A 156 7.95 -9.31 14.72
CA TYR A 156 7.63 -8.84 16.05
C TYR A 156 6.10 -8.66 16.31
N LEU A 157 5.31 -8.40 15.26
CA LEU A 157 3.84 -8.37 15.36
C LEU A 157 3.21 -9.77 15.21
N GLN A 158 3.87 -10.68 14.50
CA GLN A 158 3.42 -12.08 14.41
C GLN A 158 3.59 -12.83 15.73
N GLU A 159 4.58 -12.43 16.54
CA GLU A 159 4.89 -13.04 17.82
C GLU A 159 4.10 -12.44 19.00
N ASP A 160 3.74 -11.15 18.90
CA ASP A 160 2.97 -10.45 19.94
C ASP A 160 1.84 -9.60 19.36
N TYR A 161 0.62 -10.13 19.40
CA TYR A 161 -0.57 -9.44 18.94
C TYR A 161 -0.99 -8.26 19.83
N ASN A 162 -0.49 -8.17 21.08
CA ASN A 162 -0.75 -7.01 21.93
C ASN A 162 -0.11 -5.74 21.36
N GLU A 163 1.02 -5.87 20.67
CA GLU A 163 1.65 -4.74 19.95
C GLU A 163 0.73 -4.20 18.85
N VAL A 164 -0.02 -5.07 18.15
CA VAL A 164 -1.01 -4.64 17.15
C VAL A 164 -2.12 -3.84 17.80
N HIS A 165 -2.65 -4.30 18.94
CA HIS A 165 -3.67 -3.57 19.70
C HIS A 165 -3.15 -2.24 20.22
N ALA A 166 -1.88 -2.16 20.65
CA ALA A 166 -1.25 -0.92 21.10
C ALA A 166 -1.15 0.11 19.95
N LEU A 167 -0.74 -0.32 18.76
CA LEU A 167 -0.69 0.53 17.55
C LEU A 167 -2.08 1.09 17.19
N LEU A 168 -3.11 0.26 17.17
CA LEU A 168 -4.48 0.70 16.90
C LEU A 168 -4.97 1.68 17.97
N SER A 169 -4.68 1.40 19.24
CA SER A 169 -5.06 2.27 20.35
C SER A 169 -4.36 3.64 20.31
N SER A 170 -3.19 3.71 19.69
CA SER A 170 -2.48 4.97 19.43
C SER A 170 -2.99 5.72 18.17
N GLY A 171 -4.04 5.22 17.50
CA GLY A 171 -4.63 5.86 16.33
C GLY A 171 -3.91 5.56 15.02
N VAL A 172 -3.06 4.54 14.97
CA VAL A 172 -2.43 4.06 13.73
C VAL A 172 -3.44 3.26 12.91
N HIS A 173 -3.50 3.52 11.62
CA HIS A 173 -4.27 2.72 10.66
C HIS A 173 -3.42 1.57 10.15
N LEU A 174 -4.03 0.41 9.92
CA LEU A 174 -3.33 -0.77 9.40
C LEU A 174 -3.70 -1.01 7.94
N GLN A 175 -2.70 -1.12 7.07
CA GLN A 175 -2.87 -1.52 5.68
C GLN A 175 -2.33 -2.94 5.48
N VAL A 176 -3.20 -3.87 5.11
CA VAL A 176 -2.86 -5.28 4.89
C VAL A 176 -2.69 -5.56 3.39
N ASN A 177 -1.67 -6.34 3.04
CA ASN A 177 -1.40 -6.75 1.66
C ASN A 177 -2.35 -7.87 1.23
N ALA A 178 -3.00 -7.71 0.08
CA ALA A 178 -3.90 -8.73 -0.48
C ALA A 178 -3.20 -10.09 -0.73
N LEU A 179 -1.91 -10.07 -1.09
CA LEU A 179 -1.11 -11.28 -1.31
C LEU A 179 -0.92 -12.12 -0.04
N SER A 180 -1.01 -11.52 1.15
CA SER A 180 -0.85 -12.21 2.43
C SER A 180 -1.89 -13.30 2.63
N PHE A 181 -3.12 -13.11 2.14
CA PHE A 181 -4.19 -14.10 2.25
C PHE A 181 -3.92 -15.41 1.48
N THR A 182 -2.97 -15.39 0.54
CA THR A 182 -2.54 -16.60 -0.18
C THR A 182 -1.33 -17.29 0.47
N GLY A 183 -0.75 -16.71 1.52
CA GLY A 183 0.49 -17.18 2.13
C GLY A 183 1.74 -16.83 1.29
N TYR A 184 1.64 -15.86 0.40
CA TYR A 184 2.71 -15.45 -0.51
C TYR A 184 4.00 -15.09 0.23
N TYR A 185 3.90 -14.34 1.33
CA TYR A 185 5.06 -13.94 2.13
C TYR A 185 5.47 -15.01 3.14
N SER A 186 4.51 -15.56 3.89
CA SER A 186 4.72 -16.69 4.82
C SER A 186 3.38 -17.20 5.36
N LYS A 187 3.39 -18.38 6.00
CA LYS A 187 2.23 -18.90 6.74
C LYS A 187 1.88 -18.01 7.94
N SER A 188 2.88 -17.46 8.64
CA SER A 188 2.69 -16.58 9.79
C SER A 188 2.08 -15.24 9.37
N ALA A 189 2.55 -14.64 8.26
CA ALA A 189 1.95 -13.44 7.69
C ALA A 189 0.48 -13.66 7.32
N LYS A 190 0.15 -14.80 6.67
CA LYS A 190 -1.24 -15.15 6.39
C LYS A 190 -2.07 -15.27 7.66
N LYS A 191 -1.55 -15.96 8.69
CA LYS A 191 -2.25 -16.13 9.98
C LYS A 191 -2.56 -14.79 10.63
N LEU A 192 -1.59 -13.86 10.65
CA LEU A 192 -1.83 -12.52 11.21
C LEU A 192 -2.81 -11.72 10.34
N ALA A 193 -2.70 -11.74 9.00
CA ALA A 193 -3.67 -11.09 8.13
C ALA A 193 -5.10 -11.57 8.35
N GLU A 194 -5.30 -12.90 8.49
CA GLU A 194 -6.61 -13.50 8.78
C GLU A 194 -7.12 -13.11 10.18
N TYR A 195 -6.23 -13.02 11.18
CA TYR A 195 -6.56 -12.53 12.52
C TYR A 195 -7.03 -11.07 12.48
N LEU A 196 -6.30 -10.20 11.77
CA LEU A 196 -6.65 -8.78 11.65
C LEU A 196 -8.03 -8.58 10.99
N ILE A 197 -8.35 -9.36 9.96
CA ILE A 197 -9.69 -9.34 9.34
C ILE A 197 -10.76 -9.83 10.32
N GLN A 198 -10.51 -10.95 11.00
CA GLN A 198 -11.48 -11.54 11.93
C GLN A 198 -11.83 -10.60 13.09
N HIS A 199 -10.90 -9.76 13.50
CA HIS A 199 -11.08 -8.80 14.60
C HIS A 199 -11.36 -7.36 14.12
N GLU A 200 -11.69 -7.17 12.82
CA GLU A 200 -12.03 -5.88 12.22
C GLU A 200 -10.97 -4.78 12.41
N MET A 201 -9.69 -5.19 12.42
CA MET A 201 -8.54 -4.32 12.69
C MET A 201 -7.92 -3.71 11.42
N VAL A 202 -8.46 -4.00 10.24
CA VAL A 202 -7.93 -3.56 8.96
C VAL A 202 -8.63 -2.29 8.52
N ASN A 203 -7.85 -1.24 8.24
CA ASN A 203 -8.36 0.03 7.72
C ASN A 203 -8.23 0.11 6.20
N PHE A 204 -7.14 -0.44 5.65
CA PHE A 204 -6.86 -0.42 4.22
C PHE A 204 -6.41 -1.80 3.72
N LEU A 205 -6.76 -2.10 2.48
CA LEU A 205 -6.12 -3.16 1.71
C LEU A 205 -5.26 -2.53 0.62
N GLY A 206 -4.05 -3.07 0.42
CA GLY A 206 -3.14 -2.66 -0.64
C GLY A 206 -2.65 -3.84 -1.46
N SER A 207 -2.22 -3.56 -2.68
CA SER A 207 -1.65 -4.58 -3.55
C SER A 207 -0.17 -4.84 -3.26
N ASP A 208 0.57 -3.80 -2.93
CA ASP A 208 2.03 -3.80 -2.79
C ASP A 208 2.71 -4.36 -4.05
N ILE A 209 2.17 -3.97 -5.22
CA ILE A 209 2.63 -4.48 -6.52
C ILE A 209 3.90 -3.78 -6.97
N HIS A 210 4.93 -4.61 -7.24
CA HIS A 210 6.23 -4.17 -7.76
C HIS A 210 6.47 -4.57 -9.21
N ASN A 211 5.77 -5.59 -9.73
CA ASN A 211 5.99 -6.13 -11.08
C ASN A 211 4.82 -6.99 -11.58
N LYS A 212 4.86 -7.33 -12.87
CA LYS A 212 3.84 -8.18 -13.51
C LYS A 212 3.69 -9.58 -12.89
N LYS A 213 4.77 -10.17 -12.36
CA LYS A 213 4.69 -11.51 -11.73
C LYS A 213 3.85 -11.47 -10.46
N GLN A 214 3.98 -10.40 -9.67
CA GLN A 214 3.12 -10.20 -8.50
C GLN A 214 1.68 -9.91 -8.92
N LEU A 215 1.43 -9.15 -9.99
CA LEU A 215 0.08 -8.91 -10.51
C LEU A 215 -0.67 -10.20 -10.83
N LEU A 216 0.00 -11.19 -11.43
CA LEU A 216 -0.62 -12.50 -11.69
C LEU A 216 -1.02 -13.23 -10.40
N LYS A 217 -0.26 -13.06 -9.32
CA LYS A 217 -0.58 -13.60 -8.01
C LYS A 217 -1.69 -12.81 -7.34
N TYR A 218 -1.68 -11.48 -7.49
CA TYR A 218 -2.74 -10.59 -7.00
C TYR A 218 -4.12 -10.96 -7.57
N LYS A 219 -4.20 -11.22 -8.88
CA LYS A 219 -5.44 -11.71 -9.54
C LYS A 219 -5.99 -13.01 -8.93
N LYS A 220 -5.14 -13.82 -8.32
CA LYS A 220 -5.55 -15.01 -7.56
C LYS A 220 -5.93 -14.65 -6.12
N ALA A 221 -5.18 -13.73 -5.52
CA ALA A 221 -5.38 -13.32 -4.13
C ALA A 221 -6.75 -12.65 -3.91
N ILE A 222 -7.22 -11.82 -4.83
CA ILE A 222 -8.55 -11.19 -4.74
C ILE A 222 -9.71 -12.18 -4.78
N LYS A 223 -9.48 -13.43 -5.21
CA LYS A 223 -10.45 -14.53 -5.19
C LYS A 223 -10.39 -15.38 -3.91
N SER A 224 -9.41 -15.14 -3.04
CA SER A 224 -9.25 -15.89 -1.79
C SER A 224 -10.36 -15.56 -0.80
N SER A 225 -10.69 -16.53 0.06
CA SER A 225 -11.71 -16.34 1.11
C SER A 225 -11.35 -15.21 2.08
N GLY A 226 -10.05 -15.04 2.41
CA GLY A 226 -9.58 -13.97 3.29
C GLY A 226 -9.84 -12.59 2.67
N PHE A 227 -9.48 -12.39 1.40
CA PHE A 227 -9.74 -11.14 0.69
C PHE A 227 -11.25 -10.85 0.62
N GLN A 228 -12.08 -11.84 0.28
CA GLN A 228 -13.52 -11.65 0.17
C GLN A 228 -14.17 -11.33 1.52
N LYS A 229 -13.68 -11.88 2.63
CA LYS A 229 -14.12 -11.52 3.98
C LYS A 229 -13.79 -10.06 4.32
N ALA A 230 -12.64 -9.56 3.88
CA ALA A 230 -12.26 -8.15 4.07
C ALA A 230 -13.25 -7.19 3.40
N GLY A 231 -13.96 -7.60 2.35
CA GLY A 231 -15.01 -6.82 1.71
C GLY A 231 -16.24 -6.56 2.58
N GLN A 232 -16.35 -7.22 3.73
CA GLN A 232 -17.42 -6.98 4.72
C GLN A 232 -17.04 -5.89 5.74
N LEU A 233 -15.78 -5.47 5.75
CA LEU A 233 -15.27 -4.43 6.66
C LEU A 233 -15.53 -3.03 6.09
N SER A 234 -15.61 -2.06 6.99
CA SER A 234 -15.67 -0.63 6.64
C SER A 234 -14.28 -0.10 6.26
N LEU A 235 -13.75 -0.56 5.13
CA LEU A 235 -12.43 -0.14 4.65
C LEU A 235 -12.44 1.32 4.20
N LEU A 236 -11.37 2.05 4.54
CA LEU A 236 -11.17 3.45 4.15
C LEU A 236 -10.75 3.62 2.68
N ASN A 237 -10.43 2.53 1.98
CA ASN A 237 -10.11 2.58 0.54
C ASN A 237 -11.17 3.33 -0.27
N SER A 238 -12.45 3.10 0.02
CA SER A 238 -13.57 3.70 -0.71
C SER A 238 -13.75 5.20 -0.42
N ALA A 239 -13.11 5.73 0.60
CA ALA A 239 -13.17 7.15 0.98
C ALA A 239 -12.06 7.99 0.32
N LEU A 240 -11.19 7.37 -0.49
CA LEU A 240 -10.08 7.98 -1.20
C LEU A 240 -10.34 8.06 -2.70
#